data_8385965fd464588b4848041f919e4dbb
#
_entry.id   8385965fd464588b4848041f919e4dbb
#
_cell.length_a   1.000
_cell.length_b   1.000
_cell.length_c   1.000
_cell.angle_alpha   90.00
_cell.angle_beta   90.00
_cell.angle_gamma   90.00
#
_symmetry.space_group_name_H-M   'P 1'
#
loop_
_entity.id
_entity.type
_entity.pdbx_description
1 polymer ?
#
loop_
_entity_poly.entity_id
_entity_poly.type
_entity_poly.pdbx_seq_one_letter_code
_entity_poly.pdbx_strand_id
1 'polypeptide(L)'
;MKAMLKSASTLIIFIAMAGMLVPSAWAGHGKKKTVKGYLVDIACATERSGELGTLGVVHTKRCLQMPDCERSGYAVLTGDRKIIRFDAAGNQQAKQLIAASDRDKDYRIVVSGRVQKESMAVSELHLDQ
;
A
#
# COMPACT_ATOMS: atom_id res chain seq x y z
N MET A 1 -17.56 -38.56 68.85
CA MET A 1 -18.09 -38.03 67.61
C MET A 1 -16.95 -37.40 66.79
N LYS A 2 -16.55 -38.04 65.75
CA LYS A 2 -15.39 -37.62 64.97
C LYS A 2 -15.86 -36.78 63.82
N ALA A 3 -15.47 -35.50 63.79
CA ALA A 3 -15.63 -34.64 62.64
C ALA A 3 -14.48 -34.86 61.66
N MET A 4 -14.79 -35.40 60.48
CA MET A 4 -13.79 -35.56 59.42
C MET A 4 -13.70 -34.24 58.63
N LEU A 5 -12.57 -33.57 58.77
CA LEU A 5 -12.14 -32.47 57.89
C LEU A 5 -11.79 -33.08 56.52
N LYS A 6 -12.58 -32.79 55.48
CA LYS A 6 -12.15 -33.02 54.11
C LYS A 6 -11.51 -31.76 53.55
N SER A 7 -10.21 -31.80 53.43
CA SER A 7 -9.41 -30.80 52.75
C SER A 7 -9.76 -30.80 51.27
N ALA A 8 -10.34 -29.73 50.80
CA ALA A 8 -10.52 -29.50 49.35
C ALA A 8 -9.28 -28.82 48.80
N SER A 9 -8.45 -29.57 48.12
CA SER A 9 -7.32 -29.05 47.35
C SER A 9 -7.87 -28.28 46.13
N THR A 10 -7.80 -26.99 46.19
CA THR A 10 -8.13 -26.13 45.06
C THR A 10 -6.96 -26.12 44.09
N LEU A 11 -7.07 -26.87 43.02
CA LEU A 11 -6.11 -26.89 41.92
C LEU A 11 -6.29 -25.61 41.08
N ILE A 12 -5.40 -24.64 41.30
CA ILE A 12 -5.35 -23.43 40.47
C ILE A 12 -4.65 -23.78 39.20
N ILE A 13 -5.42 -23.92 38.12
CA ILE A 13 -4.92 -24.08 36.77
C ILE A 13 -4.51 -22.71 36.26
N PHE A 14 -3.20 -22.44 36.29
CA PHE A 14 -2.61 -21.32 35.54
C PHE A 14 -2.68 -21.63 34.05
N ILE A 15 -3.67 -21.08 33.37
CA ILE A 15 -3.68 -21.04 31.91
C ILE A 15 -2.67 -19.97 31.50
N ALA A 16 -1.46 -20.42 31.17
CA ALA A 16 -0.46 -19.60 30.53
C ALA A 16 -1.00 -19.24 29.12
N MET A 17 -1.54 -18.04 28.96
CA MET A 17 -1.78 -17.45 27.66
C MET A 17 -0.40 -17.23 27.02
N ALA A 18 0.06 -18.21 26.24
CA ALA A 18 1.15 -18.05 25.32
C ALA A 18 0.66 -17.09 24.23
N GLY A 19 0.96 -15.80 24.39
CA GLY A 19 0.79 -14.80 23.35
C GLY A 19 1.60 -15.24 22.15
N MET A 20 0.92 -15.74 21.11
CA MET A 20 1.52 -15.95 19.82
C MET A 20 1.94 -14.60 19.25
N LEU A 21 3.20 -14.23 19.48
CA LEU A 21 3.89 -13.23 18.69
C LEU A 21 3.92 -13.75 17.26
N VAL A 22 2.94 -13.33 16.47
CA VAL A 22 2.97 -13.54 15.02
C VAL A 22 4.13 -12.71 14.50
N PRO A 23 5.23 -13.30 14.03
CA PRO A 23 6.28 -12.51 13.43
C PRO A 23 5.70 -11.85 12.19
N SER A 24 5.69 -10.53 12.16
CA SER A 24 5.36 -9.74 10.97
C SER A 24 6.48 -9.94 9.94
N ALA A 25 6.53 -11.12 9.34
CA ALA A 25 7.57 -11.54 8.39
C ALA A 25 7.51 -10.80 7.04
N TRP A 26 6.60 -9.84 6.89
CA TRP A 26 6.37 -9.11 5.64
C TRP A 26 7.09 -7.75 5.57
N ALA A 27 7.70 -7.29 6.65
CA ALA A 27 8.24 -5.93 6.77
C ALA A 27 9.68 -5.75 6.25
N GLY A 28 10.32 -6.75 5.63
CA GLY A 28 11.76 -6.72 5.39
C GLY A 28 12.26 -6.96 3.98
N HIS A 29 11.42 -7.39 3.06
CA HIS A 29 11.86 -7.77 1.72
C HIS A 29 11.72 -6.60 0.73
N GLY A 30 12.76 -6.37 -0.05
CA GLY A 30 12.83 -5.32 -1.05
C GLY A 30 13.85 -4.22 -0.71
N LYS A 31 14.39 -3.58 -1.75
CA LYS A 31 15.34 -2.45 -1.61
C LYS A 31 14.56 -1.15 -1.40
N LYS A 32 14.99 -0.34 -0.41
CA LYS A 32 14.47 1.01 -0.25
C LYS A 32 14.88 1.85 -1.46
N LYS A 33 13.91 2.49 -2.11
CA LYS A 33 14.12 3.34 -3.28
C LYS A 33 13.23 4.56 -3.23
N THR A 34 13.70 5.64 -3.85
CA THR A 34 12.90 6.81 -4.22
C THR A 34 12.77 6.81 -5.74
N VAL A 35 11.55 6.88 -6.22
CA VAL A 35 11.20 6.81 -7.64
C VAL A 35 10.43 8.06 -8.03
N LYS A 36 10.77 8.64 -9.18
CA LYS A 36 10.03 9.73 -9.81
C LYS A 36 9.29 9.20 -11.03
N GLY A 37 8.09 9.72 -11.24
CA GLY A 37 7.29 9.35 -12.39
C GLY A 37 5.90 9.97 -12.33
N TYR A 38 4.97 9.36 -13.05
CA TYR A 38 3.58 9.80 -13.07
C TYR A 38 2.70 8.86 -12.25
N LEU A 39 1.77 9.44 -11.51
CA LEU A 39 0.71 8.68 -10.85
C LEU A 39 -0.30 8.22 -11.90
N VAL A 40 -0.54 6.93 -11.95
CA VAL A 40 -1.53 6.29 -12.84
C VAL A 40 -2.33 5.25 -12.06
N ASP A 41 -3.53 4.93 -12.52
CA ASP A 41 -4.25 3.76 -12.04
C ASP A 41 -3.92 2.53 -12.89
N ILE A 42 -4.08 1.36 -12.29
CA ILE A 42 -3.69 0.09 -12.93
C ILE A 42 -4.60 -0.25 -14.11
N ALA A 43 -5.90 0.07 -14.03
CA ALA A 43 -6.85 -0.22 -15.10
C ALA A 43 -6.46 0.52 -16.39
N CYS A 44 -6.27 1.84 -16.33
CA CYS A 44 -5.85 2.63 -17.48
C CYS A 44 -4.45 2.25 -17.99
N ALA A 45 -3.50 2.00 -17.08
CA ALA A 45 -2.16 1.59 -17.47
C ALA A 45 -2.14 0.24 -18.19
N THR A 46 -3.04 -0.68 -17.83
CA THR A 46 -3.19 -1.97 -18.51
C THR A 46 -3.88 -1.82 -19.87
N GLU A 47 -5.00 -1.09 -19.90
CA GLU A 47 -5.78 -0.87 -21.13
C GLU A 47 -4.96 -0.12 -22.19
N ARG A 48 -4.18 0.87 -21.76
CA ARG A 48 -3.37 1.74 -22.61
C ARG A 48 -1.88 1.38 -22.58
N SER A 49 -1.55 0.12 -22.44
CA SER A 49 -0.16 -0.36 -22.36
C SER A 49 0.72 0.03 -23.54
N GLY A 50 0.15 0.20 -24.74
CA GLY A 50 0.84 0.71 -25.93
C GLY A 50 1.13 2.21 -25.91
N GLU A 51 0.51 2.98 -25.01
CA GLU A 51 0.57 4.45 -24.96
C GLU A 51 1.20 4.97 -23.65
N LEU A 52 1.94 4.15 -22.93
CA LEU A 52 2.53 4.54 -21.63
C LEU A 52 3.41 5.79 -21.70
N GLY A 53 4.02 6.05 -22.88
CA GLY A 53 4.86 7.23 -23.07
C GLY A 53 4.12 8.56 -22.93
N THR A 54 2.83 8.58 -23.18
CA THR A 54 1.98 9.79 -23.09
C THR A 54 0.96 9.73 -21.96
N LEU A 55 0.62 8.53 -21.49
CA LEU A 55 -0.42 8.31 -20.50
C LEU A 55 -0.26 9.21 -19.25
N GLY A 56 0.93 9.27 -18.69
CA GLY A 56 1.19 10.03 -17.48
C GLY A 56 0.86 11.51 -17.61
N VAL A 57 1.18 12.11 -18.76
CA VAL A 57 0.95 13.53 -19.02
C VAL A 57 -0.52 13.86 -19.23
N VAL A 58 -1.24 12.98 -19.94
CA VAL A 58 -2.64 13.23 -20.32
C VAL A 58 -3.65 12.69 -19.32
N HIS A 59 -3.20 11.88 -18.34
CA HIS A 59 -4.08 11.25 -17.37
C HIS A 59 -4.67 12.31 -16.41
N THR A 60 -5.99 12.35 -16.35
CA THR A 60 -6.71 13.42 -15.65
C THR A 60 -7.07 13.03 -14.22
N LYS A 61 -7.27 14.04 -13.36
CA LYS A 61 -7.82 13.87 -12.01
C LYS A 61 -9.13 13.06 -12.05
N ARG A 62 -10.02 13.40 -12.98
CA ARG A 62 -11.29 12.71 -13.16
C ARG A 62 -11.10 11.21 -13.42
N CYS A 63 -10.15 10.84 -14.30
CA CYS A 63 -9.85 9.43 -14.55
C CYS A 63 -9.34 8.74 -13.30
N LEU A 64 -8.38 9.33 -12.60
CA LEU A 64 -7.83 8.79 -11.34
C LEU A 64 -8.89 8.58 -10.25
N GLN A 65 -9.99 9.34 -10.28
CA GLN A 65 -11.08 9.28 -9.29
C GLN A 65 -12.28 8.43 -9.75
N MET A 66 -12.23 7.84 -10.94
CA MET A 66 -13.29 6.92 -11.37
C MET A 66 -13.31 5.67 -10.47
N PRO A 67 -14.51 5.20 -10.06
CA PRO A 67 -14.61 4.08 -9.11
C PRO A 67 -13.85 2.81 -9.52
N ASP A 68 -13.88 2.47 -10.81
CA ASP A 68 -13.17 1.29 -11.33
C ASP A 68 -11.65 1.51 -11.32
N CYS A 69 -11.20 2.73 -11.61
CA CYS A 69 -9.78 3.09 -11.55
C CYS A 69 -9.25 3.07 -10.11
N GLU A 70 -10.00 3.65 -9.16
CA GLU A 70 -9.65 3.58 -7.74
C GLU A 70 -9.57 2.14 -7.23
N ARG A 71 -10.53 1.29 -7.61
CA ARG A 71 -10.54 -0.13 -7.20
C ARG A 71 -9.39 -0.91 -7.79
N SER A 72 -8.93 -0.55 -8.98
CA SER A 72 -7.78 -1.20 -9.61
C SER A 72 -6.46 -0.95 -8.87
N GLY A 73 -6.40 0.10 -8.06
CA GLY A 73 -5.21 0.57 -7.37
C GLY A 73 -4.35 1.50 -8.22
N TYR A 74 -3.34 2.06 -7.59
CA TYR A 74 -2.44 3.03 -8.19
C TYR A 74 -1.03 2.50 -8.35
N ALA A 75 -0.26 3.17 -9.21
CA ALA A 75 1.12 2.86 -9.50
C ALA A 75 1.90 4.12 -9.87
N VAL A 76 3.22 4.04 -9.84
CA VAL A 76 4.08 5.01 -10.51
C VAL A 76 4.50 4.48 -11.88
N LEU A 77 4.25 5.30 -12.89
CA LEU A 77 4.76 5.10 -14.26
C LEU A 77 6.08 5.85 -14.39
N THR A 78 7.16 5.11 -14.53
CA THR A 78 8.51 5.66 -14.63
C THR A 78 8.84 6.14 -16.03
N GLY A 79 9.91 6.94 -16.18
CA GLY A 79 10.35 7.45 -17.47
C GLY A 79 10.77 6.38 -18.48
N ASP A 80 11.20 5.20 -18.00
CA ASP A 80 11.52 4.02 -18.81
C ASP A 80 10.29 3.11 -19.03
N ARG A 81 9.07 3.64 -18.79
CA ARG A 81 7.77 2.99 -19.03
C ARG A 81 7.51 1.75 -18.18
N LYS A 82 8.12 1.67 -17.00
CA LYS A 82 7.79 0.63 -16.02
C LYS A 82 6.65 1.07 -15.12
N ILE A 83 5.81 0.11 -14.77
CA ILE A 83 4.71 0.29 -13.83
C ILE A 83 5.12 -0.36 -12.51
N ILE A 84 5.21 0.43 -11.45
CA ILE A 84 5.46 -0.08 -10.09
C ILE A 84 4.20 0.14 -9.27
N ARG A 85 3.51 -0.94 -8.94
CA ARG A 85 2.23 -0.94 -8.24
C ARG A 85 2.41 -0.58 -6.77
N PHE A 86 1.49 0.18 -6.23
CA PHE A 86 1.47 0.51 -4.81
C PHE A 86 0.77 -0.56 -3.98
N ASP A 87 1.21 -0.71 -2.74
CA ASP A 87 0.49 -1.47 -1.72
C ASP A 87 -0.73 -0.70 -1.19
N ALA A 88 -1.45 -1.27 -0.23
CA ALA A 88 -2.64 -0.65 0.34
C ALA A 88 -2.35 0.74 0.95
N ALA A 89 -1.22 0.90 1.63
CA ALA A 89 -0.81 2.18 2.20
C ALA A 89 -0.52 3.23 1.12
N GLY A 90 0.14 2.84 0.04
CA GLY A 90 0.41 3.70 -1.11
C GLY A 90 -0.86 4.09 -1.85
N ASN A 91 -1.79 3.17 -2.03
CA ASN A 91 -3.09 3.47 -2.63
C ASN A 91 -3.88 4.49 -1.81
N GLN A 92 -3.85 4.39 -0.48
CA GLN A 92 -4.50 5.36 0.39
C GLN A 92 -3.85 6.74 0.32
N GLN A 93 -2.51 6.81 0.30
CA GLN A 93 -1.79 8.07 0.12
C GLN A 93 -2.08 8.70 -1.25
N ALA A 94 -2.16 7.90 -2.31
CA ALA A 94 -2.50 8.37 -3.65
C ALA A 94 -3.91 9.00 -3.69
N LYS A 95 -4.91 8.35 -3.09
CA LYS A 95 -6.27 8.90 -2.98
C LYS A 95 -6.29 10.26 -2.28
N GLN A 96 -5.59 10.38 -1.16
CA GLN A 96 -5.49 11.62 -0.40
C GLN A 96 -4.79 12.72 -1.20
N LEU A 97 -3.70 12.39 -1.89
CA LEU A 97 -2.94 13.31 -2.74
C LEU A 97 -3.79 13.83 -3.89
N ILE A 98 -4.52 12.96 -4.58
CA ILE A 98 -5.41 13.33 -5.69
C ILE A 98 -6.54 14.25 -5.17
N ALA A 99 -7.17 13.90 -4.06
CA ALA A 99 -8.27 14.67 -3.48
C ALA A 99 -7.82 16.07 -3.05
N ALA A 100 -6.63 16.21 -2.48
CA ALA A 100 -6.07 17.47 -2.00
C ALA A 100 -5.43 18.35 -3.08
N SER A 101 -5.18 17.80 -4.27
CA SER A 101 -4.49 18.49 -5.36
C SER A 101 -5.47 19.33 -6.19
N ASP A 102 -5.03 20.52 -6.59
CA ASP A 102 -5.74 21.37 -7.56
C ASP A 102 -5.40 21.07 -9.02
N ARG A 103 -4.51 20.10 -9.27
CA ARG A 103 -4.12 19.70 -10.62
C ARG A 103 -5.23 18.92 -11.31
N ASP A 104 -5.47 19.23 -12.57
CA ASP A 104 -6.38 18.45 -13.42
C ASP A 104 -5.72 17.25 -14.09
N LYS A 105 -4.43 17.33 -14.37
CA LYS A 105 -3.63 16.31 -15.08
C LYS A 105 -2.15 16.45 -14.74
N ASP A 106 -1.31 15.62 -15.36
CA ASP A 106 0.15 15.67 -15.20
C ASP A 106 0.57 15.47 -13.73
N TYR A 107 0.10 14.38 -13.13
CA TYR A 107 0.39 14.03 -11.74
C TYR A 107 1.81 13.47 -11.61
N ARG A 108 2.81 14.33 -11.72
CA ARG A 108 4.19 13.96 -11.40
C ARG A 108 4.34 13.79 -9.92
N ILE A 109 4.93 12.66 -9.53
CA ILE A 109 5.10 12.27 -8.14
C ILE A 109 6.52 11.85 -7.83
N VAL A 110 6.86 12.00 -6.56
CA VAL A 110 8.02 11.35 -5.94
C VAL A 110 7.47 10.38 -4.91
N VAL A 111 7.84 9.12 -5.03
CA VAL A 111 7.40 8.05 -4.14
C VAL A 111 8.61 7.32 -3.57
N SER A 112 8.60 7.13 -2.27
CA SER A 112 9.63 6.38 -1.55
C SER A 112 9.02 5.15 -0.90
N GLY A 113 9.77 4.06 -0.90
CA GLY A 113 9.32 2.81 -0.30
C GLY A 113 10.27 1.66 -0.59
N ARG A 114 9.81 0.45 -0.28
CA ARG A 114 10.54 -0.78 -0.58
C ARG A 114 10.00 -1.41 -1.85
N VAL A 115 10.86 -1.54 -2.84
CA VAL A 115 10.51 -2.13 -4.15
C VAL A 115 10.89 -3.61 -4.16
N GLN A 116 9.92 -4.45 -4.52
CA GLN A 116 10.09 -5.86 -4.78
C GLN A 116 9.41 -6.20 -6.11
N LYS A 117 10.21 -6.56 -7.12
CA LYS A 117 9.74 -6.76 -8.50
C LYS A 117 9.02 -5.50 -9.02
N GLU A 118 7.75 -5.62 -9.38
CA GLU A 118 6.90 -4.54 -9.90
C GLU A 118 5.94 -3.96 -8.85
N SER A 119 6.25 -4.16 -7.57
CA SER A 119 5.44 -3.68 -6.46
C SER A 119 6.28 -2.85 -5.48
N MET A 120 5.65 -1.88 -4.84
CA MET A 120 6.27 -1.02 -3.83
C MET A 120 5.41 -0.96 -2.58
N ALA A 121 6.04 -1.25 -1.44
CA ALA A 121 5.50 -0.91 -0.13
C ALA A 121 5.84 0.56 0.14
N VAL A 122 4.86 1.43 -0.08
CA VAL A 122 5.03 2.89 -0.06
C VAL A 122 5.17 3.40 1.37
N SER A 123 6.23 4.14 1.64
CA SER A 123 6.41 4.87 2.90
C SER A 123 6.01 6.34 2.77
N GLU A 124 6.24 6.97 1.63
CA GLU A 124 5.96 8.37 1.39
C GLU A 124 5.63 8.63 -0.08
N LEU A 125 4.65 9.50 -0.31
CA LEU A 125 4.20 9.92 -1.64
C LEU A 125 3.87 11.41 -1.63
N HIS A 126 4.43 12.17 -2.57
CA HIS A 126 4.10 13.59 -2.76
C HIS A 126 4.21 14.00 -4.23
N LEU A 127 3.62 15.15 -4.56
CA LEU A 127 3.77 15.74 -5.89
C LEU A 127 5.22 16.20 -6.11
N ASP A 128 5.74 15.93 -7.30
CA ASP A 128 6.99 16.53 -7.77
C ASP A 128 6.69 17.99 -8.22
N GLN A 129 7.34 18.95 -7.58
CA GLN A 129 7.16 20.39 -7.82
C GLN A 129 7.98 20.85 -9.00
#